data_395a94d0b56e5b1760fae9fc2c73c32b
#
_entry.id   395a94d0b56e5b1760fae9fc2c73c32b
#
_cell.length_a   1.000
_cell.length_b   1.000
_cell.length_c   1.000
_cell.angle_alpha   90.00
_cell.angle_beta   90.00
_cell.angle_gamma   90.00
#
_symmetry.space_group_name_H-M   'P 1'
#
loop_
_entity.id
_entity.type
_entity.pdbx_description
1 polymer ?
#
loop_
_entity_poly.entity_id
_entity_poly.type
_entity_poly.pdbx_seq_one_letter_code
_entity_poly.pdbx_strand_id
1 'polypeptide(L)'
;MASNGHSRPYERANVGRPPFGRDKLPEMQVITDAKELEKHTYIKTRNPAVFPKKERLGLAQRMMNEASDLVADLMEANDLLLTDPEERELRYRAQRSALRNCRKLLHHIELAHEILSGFGDDAFAYWAKMAAGVKNQTAKWYKTDKERAAKLDAQKRHQ
;
A
#
# COMPACT_ATOMS: atom_id res chain seq x y z
N MET A 1 -34.45 -30.61 32.68
CA MET A 1 -33.14 -30.47 32.08
C MET A 1 -33.10 -29.13 31.36
N ALA A 2 -32.41 -28.17 31.92
CA ALA A 2 -32.25 -26.86 31.29
C ALA A 2 -31.18 -26.96 30.18
N SER A 3 -31.57 -26.76 28.95
CA SER A 3 -30.61 -26.64 27.84
C SER A 3 -29.96 -25.26 27.93
N ASN A 4 -28.70 -25.23 28.33
CA ASN A 4 -27.87 -24.05 28.26
C ASN A 4 -27.61 -23.70 26.79
N GLY A 5 -28.44 -22.79 26.28
CA GLY A 5 -28.14 -22.10 25.01
C GLY A 5 -26.92 -21.20 25.18
N HIS A 6 -25.77 -21.73 24.89
CA HIS A 6 -24.57 -20.91 24.70
C HIS A 6 -24.71 -20.14 23.40
N SER A 7 -25.29 -18.95 23.47
CA SER A 7 -25.20 -17.99 22.40
C SER A 7 -23.74 -17.65 22.19
N ARG A 8 -23.21 -18.01 21.00
CA ARG A 8 -21.85 -17.81 20.63
C ARG A 8 -21.51 -16.31 20.66
N PRO A 9 -20.38 -15.89 21.24
CA PRO A 9 -19.99 -14.48 21.35
C PRO A 9 -19.92 -13.74 20.01
N TYR A 10 -19.78 -14.50 18.92
CA TYR A 10 -19.67 -13.96 17.56
C TYR A 10 -20.98 -13.46 16.96
N GLU A 11 -22.14 -13.93 17.43
CA GLU A 11 -23.43 -13.47 16.90
C GLU A 11 -23.78 -12.06 17.37
N ARG A 12 -23.27 -11.63 18.53
CA ARG A 12 -23.50 -10.27 19.05
C ARG A 12 -22.67 -9.19 18.35
N ALA A 13 -21.54 -9.56 17.74
CA ALA A 13 -20.68 -8.60 17.05
C ALA A 13 -21.23 -8.14 15.68
N ASN A 14 -22.22 -8.86 15.14
CA ASN A 14 -22.80 -8.55 13.82
C ASN A 14 -24.16 -7.83 13.89
N VAL A 15 -24.73 -7.67 15.09
CA VAL A 15 -25.99 -6.95 15.25
C VAL A 15 -25.71 -5.45 15.22
N GLY A 16 -25.98 -4.81 14.10
CA GLY A 16 -25.82 -3.36 13.94
C GLY A 16 -24.74 -2.92 12.94
N ARG A 17 -24.02 -3.83 12.31
CA ARG A 17 -23.20 -3.46 11.17
C ARG A 17 -24.10 -3.12 9.98
N PRO A 18 -23.86 -1.97 9.31
CA PRO A 18 -24.61 -1.66 8.11
C PRO A 18 -24.42 -2.77 7.09
N PRO A 19 -25.44 -3.10 6.27
CA PRO A 19 -25.38 -4.16 5.27
C PRO A 19 -24.27 -3.97 4.23
N PHE A 20 -23.65 -2.81 4.21
CA PHE A 20 -22.47 -2.47 3.41
C PHE A 20 -21.22 -2.40 4.28
N GLY A 21 -21.00 -3.38 5.14
CA GLY A 21 -19.73 -3.49 5.86
C GLY A 21 -18.56 -3.42 4.88
N ARG A 22 -17.53 -2.64 5.22
CA ARG A 22 -16.26 -2.52 4.44
C ARG A 22 -15.68 -3.88 4.05
N ASP A 23 -16.05 -4.92 4.78
CA ASP A 23 -15.62 -6.30 4.55
C ASP A 23 -16.13 -6.92 3.23
N LYS A 24 -17.06 -6.26 2.53
CA LYS A 24 -17.66 -6.75 1.27
C LYS A 24 -17.18 -6.01 0.03
N LEU A 25 -16.52 -4.86 0.20
CA LEU A 25 -15.93 -4.14 -0.95
C LEU A 25 -14.56 -4.73 -1.25
N PRO A 26 -14.28 -5.04 -2.52
CA PRO A 26 -12.95 -5.49 -2.91
C PRO A 26 -11.94 -4.39 -2.59
N GLU A 27 -10.80 -4.79 -2.01
CA GLU A 27 -9.69 -3.87 -1.78
C GLU A 27 -9.23 -3.27 -3.11
N MET A 28 -8.85 -2.00 -3.11
CA MET A 28 -8.28 -1.39 -4.32
C MET A 28 -7.06 -2.18 -4.80
N GLN A 29 -6.97 -2.41 -6.10
CA GLN A 29 -5.91 -3.21 -6.68
C GLN A 29 -4.51 -2.69 -6.34
N VAL A 30 -4.32 -1.37 -6.29
CA VAL A 30 -3.03 -0.76 -5.93
C VAL A 30 -2.61 -1.12 -4.49
N ILE A 31 -3.54 -1.23 -3.57
CA ILE A 31 -3.27 -1.62 -2.17
C ILE A 31 -2.92 -3.12 -2.11
N THR A 32 -3.67 -3.95 -2.81
CA THR A 32 -3.37 -5.39 -2.92
C THR A 32 -1.97 -5.62 -3.50
N ASP A 33 -1.63 -4.94 -4.59
CA ASP A 33 -0.32 -5.05 -5.23
C ASP A 33 0.81 -4.51 -4.34
N ALA A 34 0.55 -3.44 -3.59
CA ALA A 34 1.51 -2.90 -2.62
C ALA A 34 1.76 -3.87 -1.46
N LYS A 35 0.74 -4.56 -0.97
CA LYS A 35 0.90 -5.62 0.06
C LYS A 35 1.70 -6.81 -0.46
N GLU A 36 1.49 -7.21 -1.71
CA GLU A 36 2.30 -8.25 -2.34
C GLU A 36 3.76 -7.81 -2.51
N LEU A 37 3.99 -6.55 -2.86
CA LEU A 37 5.32 -5.95 -2.93
C LEU A 37 5.99 -5.92 -1.55
N GLU A 38 5.27 -5.55 -0.50
CA GLU A 38 5.75 -5.56 0.88
C GLU A 38 6.19 -6.96 1.30
N LYS A 39 5.34 -7.95 1.05
CA LYS A 39 5.62 -9.36 1.34
C LYS A 39 6.85 -9.86 0.56
N HIS A 40 6.94 -9.54 -0.73
CA HIS A 40 8.09 -9.90 -1.55
C HIS A 40 9.38 -9.26 -1.04
N THR A 41 9.33 -7.99 -0.68
CA THR A 41 10.45 -7.26 -0.08
C THR A 41 10.90 -7.91 1.24
N TYR A 42 9.95 -8.28 2.09
CA TYR A 42 10.23 -8.97 3.35
C TYR A 42 10.96 -10.30 3.12
N ILE A 43 10.47 -11.12 2.18
CA ILE A 43 11.07 -12.43 1.88
C ILE A 43 12.48 -12.26 1.31
N LYS A 44 12.68 -11.34 0.37
CA LYS A 44 13.99 -11.12 -0.29
C LYS A 44 15.02 -10.52 0.64
N THR A 45 14.66 -9.53 1.44
CA THR A 45 15.59 -8.85 2.36
C THR A 45 16.01 -9.74 3.53
N ARG A 46 15.26 -10.78 3.85
CA ARG A 46 15.61 -11.77 4.89
C ARG A 46 16.34 -13.00 4.38
N ASN A 47 16.41 -13.18 3.07
CA ASN A 47 17.14 -14.30 2.50
C ASN A 47 18.65 -14.02 2.53
N PRO A 48 19.46 -14.77 3.32
CA PRO A 48 20.90 -14.52 3.44
C PRO A 48 21.67 -14.82 2.14
N ALA A 49 21.09 -15.57 1.21
CA ALA A 49 21.66 -15.78 -0.12
C ALA A 49 21.57 -14.53 -1.01
N VAL A 50 20.58 -13.65 -0.77
CA VAL A 50 20.39 -12.38 -1.49
C VAL A 50 20.98 -11.22 -0.69
N PHE A 51 20.60 -11.10 0.59
CA PHE A 51 21.05 -10.06 1.52
C PHE A 51 21.87 -10.68 2.65
N PRO A 52 23.22 -10.58 2.60
CA PRO A 52 24.07 -11.04 3.70
C PRO A 52 23.71 -10.37 5.03
N LYS A 53 24.03 -11.04 6.14
CA LYS A 53 23.70 -10.52 7.49
C LYS A 53 24.17 -9.09 7.74
N LYS A 54 25.31 -8.70 7.19
CA LYS A 54 25.87 -7.34 7.32
C LYS A 54 24.96 -6.24 6.71
N GLU A 55 24.08 -6.60 5.79
CA GLU A 55 23.16 -5.66 5.13
C GLU A 55 21.81 -5.52 5.84
N ARG A 56 21.55 -6.31 6.88
CA ARG A 56 20.23 -6.34 7.55
C ARG A 56 19.83 -5.02 8.21
N LEU A 57 20.78 -4.36 8.89
CA LEU A 57 20.52 -3.10 9.59
C LEU A 57 20.72 -1.87 8.69
N GLY A 58 21.23 -2.06 7.48
CA GLY A 58 21.43 -1.02 6.50
C GLY A 58 20.39 -1.06 5.39
N LEU A 59 20.82 -1.52 4.22
CA LEU A 59 20.01 -1.51 2.99
C LEU A 59 18.71 -2.31 3.14
N ALA A 60 18.77 -3.53 3.66
CA ALA A 60 17.60 -4.38 3.82
C ALA A 60 16.52 -3.74 4.71
N GLN A 61 16.91 -3.14 5.83
CA GLN A 61 15.98 -2.46 6.73
C GLN A 61 15.34 -1.24 6.08
N ARG A 62 16.08 -0.45 5.32
CA ARG A 62 15.55 0.70 4.57
C ARG A 62 14.49 0.26 3.57
N MET A 63 14.78 -0.77 2.78
CA MET A 63 13.86 -1.31 1.78
C MET A 63 12.58 -1.82 2.43
N MET A 64 12.69 -2.50 3.56
CA MET A 64 11.51 -2.99 4.29
C MET A 64 10.67 -1.84 4.84
N ASN A 65 11.30 -0.81 5.40
CA ASN A 65 10.60 0.37 5.89
C ASN A 65 9.86 1.10 4.74
N GLU A 66 10.52 1.26 3.60
CA GLU A 66 9.92 1.90 2.42
C GLU A 66 8.71 1.13 1.90
N ALA A 67 8.79 -0.19 1.85
CA ALA A 67 7.67 -1.04 1.44
C ALA A 67 6.50 -0.99 2.43
N SER A 68 6.77 -1.00 3.73
CA SER A 68 5.75 -0.89 4.78
C SER A 68 5.10 0.50 4.81
N ASP A 69 5.90 1.56 4.70
CA ASP A 69 5.39 2.93 4.67
C ASP A 69 4.53 3.17 3.42
N LEU A 70 4.91 2.59 2.29
CA LEU A 70 4.12 2.62 1.05
C LEU A 70 2.72 2.05 1.27
N VAL A 71 2.59 0.89 1.88
CA VAL A 71 1.28 0.26 2.17
C VAL A 71 0.48 1.14 3.12
N ALA A 72 1.10 1.64 4.19
CA ALA A 72 0.45 2.51 5.16
C ALA A 72 -0.08 3.80 4.51
N ASP A 73 0.72 4.44 3.67
CA ASP A 73 0.33 5.65 2.93
C ASP A 73 -0.87 5.41 1.99
N LEU A 74 -0.87 4.30 1.28
CA LEU A 74 -1.98 3.96 0.37
C LEU A 74 -3.28 3.65 1.13
N MET A 75 -3.18 2.96 2.26
CA MET A 75 -4.32 2.69 3.13
C MET A 75 -4.88 3.99 3.73
N GLU A 76 -4.02 4.87 4.22
CA GLU A 76 -4.42 6.20 4.72
C GLU A 76 -5.13 7.00 3.63
N ALA A 77 -4.56 7.09 2.44
CA ALA A 77 -5.18 7.80 1.33
C ALA A 77 -6.56 7.25 0.99
N ASN A 78 -6.74 5.92 1.03
CA ASN A 78 -8.01 5.28 0.74
C ASN A 78 -9.09 5.54 1.79
N ASP A 79 -8.70 5.78 3.04
CA ASP A 79 -9.62 6.06 4.13
C ASP A 79 -10.12 7.52 4.15
N LEU A 80 -9.41 8.42 3.48
CA LEU A 80 -9.72 9.86 3.43
C LEU A 80 -10.69 10.20 2.30
N LEU A 81 -11.65 11.09 2.57
CA LEU A 81 -12.70 11.47 1.61
C LEU A 81 -12.22 12.55 0.63
N LEU A 82 -12.44 12.29 -0.65
CA LEU A 82 -12.14 13.26 -1.71
C LEU A 82 -13.11 14.47 -1.71
N THR A 83 -14.32 14.27 -1.20
CA THR A 83 -15.38 15.29 -1.15
C THR A 83 -15.21 16.33 -0.04
N ASP A 84 -14.46 15.98 1.01
CA ASP A 84 -14.11 16.89 2.10
C ASP A 84 -12.80 17.61 1.75
N PRO A 85 -12.76 18.97 1.75
CA PRO A 85 -11.56 19.71 1.36
C PRO A 85 -10.35 19.48 2.25
N GLU A 86 -10.52 19.30 3.57
CA GLU A 86 -9.42 19.07 4.50
C GLU A 86 -8.87 17.65 4.34
N GLU A 87 -9.74 16.66 4.30
CA GLU A 87 -9.35 15.26 4.05
C GLU A 87 -8.73 15.08 2.66
N ARG A 88 -9.20 15.82 1.67
CA ARG A 88 -8.66 15.81 0.31
C ARG A 88 -7.17 16.16 0.27
N GLU A 89 -6.77 17.21 0.98
CA GLU A 89 -5.36 17.60 1.06
C GLU A 89 -4.49 16.55 1.78
N LEU A 90 -5.02 15.95 2.84
CA LEU A 90 -4.36 14.84 3.52
C LEU A 90 -4.23 13.61 2.61
N ARG A 91 -5.28 13.31 1.84
CA ARG A 91 -5.28 12.22 0.84
C ARG A 91 -4.21 12.43 -0.23
N TYR A 92 -4.10 13.63 -0.79
CA TYR A 92 -3.05 13.96 -1.75
C TYR A 92 -1.65 13.85 -1.14
N ARG A 93 -1.49 14.28 0.10
CA ARG A 93 -0.22 14.15 0.82
C ARG A 93 0.17 12.69 0.99
N ALA A 94 -0.75 11.83 1.39
CA ALA A 94 -0.53 10.39 1.52
C ALA A 94 -0.17 9.74 0.17
N GLN A 95 -0.88 10.08 -0.91
CA GLN A 95 -0.57 9.60 -2.26
C GLN A 95 0.83 10.03 -2.74
N ARG A 96 1.22 11.28 -2.48
CA ARG A 96 2.58 11.76 -2.81
C ARG A 96 3.65 11.07 -1.97
N SER A 97 3.37 10.81 -0.68
CA SER A 97 4.26 10.03 0.18
C SER A 97 4.46 8.61 -0.34
N ALA A 98 3.37 7.95 -0.75
CA ALA A 98 3.42 6.63 -1.39
C ALA A 98 4.31 6.63 -2.64
N LEU A 99 4.18 7.64 -3.50
CA LEU A 99 5.03 7.79 -4.69
C LEU A 99 6.51 7.96 -4.33
N ARG A 100 6.82 8.73 -3.29
CA ARG A 100 8.20 8.87 -2.81
C ARG A 100 8.75 7.55 -2.31
N ASN A 101 7.98 6.79 -1.56
CA ASN A 101 8.40 5.47 -1.06
C ASN A 101 8.61 4.46 -2.20
N CYS A 102 7.77 4.49 -3.24
CA CYS A 102 8.00 3.68 -4.45
C CYS A 102 9.33 4.02 -5.12
N ARG A 103 9.64 5.30 -5.29
CA ARG A 103 10.90 5.76 -5.91
C ARG A 103 12.12 5.37 -5.10
N LYS A 104 12.05 5.52 -3.78
CA LYS A 104 13.12 5.11 -2.87
C LYS A 104 13.34 3.60 -2.94
N LEU A 105 12.28 2.81 -2.89
CA LEU A 105 12.36 1.37 -2.98
C LEU A 105 12.96 0.92 -4.33
N LEU A 106 12.52 1.49 -5.44
CA LEU A 106 13.09 1.23 -6.76
C LEU A 106 14.59 1.53 -6.81
N HIS A 107 14.99 2.69 -6.29
CA HIS A 107 16.42 3.06 -6.21
C HIS A 107 17.22 2.03 -5.40
N HIS A 108 16.68 1.58 -4.26
CA HIS A 108 17.36 0.61 -3.42
C HIS A 108 17.37 -0.80 -4.01
N ILE A 109 16.34 -1.17 -4.80
CA ILE A 109 16.35 -2.42 -5.57
C ILE A 109 17.49 -2.38 -6.62
N GLU A 110 17.63 -1.28 -7.34
CA GLU A 110 18.73 -1.07 -8.30
C GLU A 110 20.09 -1.13 -7.60
N LEU A 111 20.25 -0.41 -6.49
CA LEU A 111 21.48 -0.41 -5.71
C LEU A 111 21.82 -1.83 -5.20
N ALA A 112 20.85 -2.57 -4.69
CA ALA A 112 21.06 -3.94 -4.25
C ALA A 112 21.55 -4.83 -5.41
N HIS A 113 20.98 -4.68 -6.59
CA HIS A 113 21.39 -5.42 -7.78
C HIS A 113 22.84 -5.12 -8.18
N GLU A 114 23.26 -3.87 -8.05
CA GLU A 114 24.63 -3.45 -8.38
C GLU A 114 25.68 -3.94 -7.39
N ILE A 115 25.36 -3.96 -6.09
CA ILE A 115 26.35 -4.21 -5.04
C ILE A 115 26.32 -5.61 -4.44
N LEU A 116 25.22 -6.36 -4.62
CA LEU A 116 25.06 -7.70 -4.01
C LEU A 116 25.22 -8.79 -5.07
N SER A 117 26.19 -9.69 -4.87
CA SER A 117 26.50 -10.77 -5.82
C SER A 117 25.42 -11.87 -5.89
N GLY A 118 24.62 -12.03 -4.83
CA GLY A 118 23.54 -13.03 -4.75
C GLY A 118 22.20 -12.57 -5.36
N PHE A 119 22.16 -11.40 -5.96
CA PHE A 119 20.93 -10.82 -6.53
C PHE A 119 21.03 -10.79 -8.05
N GLY A 120 20.47 -11.82 -8.71
CA GLY A 120 20.54 -12.01 -10.17
C GLY A 120 19.55 -11.13 -10.97
N ASP A 121 19.77 -11.08 -12.28
CA ASP A 121 19.03 -10.22 -13.20
C ASP A 121 17.52 -10.51 -13.23
N ASP A 122 17.11 -11.77 -13.24
CA ASP A 122 15.69 -12.15 -13.27
C ASP A 122 14.96 -11.75 -11.99
N ALA A 123 15.60 -11.97 -10.83
CA ALA A 123 15.05 -11.57 -9.54
C ALA A 123 14.94 -10.04 -9.43
N PHE A 124 15.94 -9.33 -9.92
CA PHE A 124 15.92 -7.86 -10.03
C PHE A 124 14.75 -7.38 -10.92
N ALA A 125 14.66 -7.89 -12.14
CA ALA A 125 13.63 -7.48 -13.09
C ALA A 125 12.21 -7.72 -12.55
N TYR A 126 11.98 -8.85 -11.90
CA TYR A 126 10.69 -9.18 -11.30
C TYR A 126 10.32 -8.20 -10.17
N TRP A 127 11.24 -7.95 -9.24
CA TRP A 127 11.01 -7.05 -8.12
C TRP A 127 10.84 -5.59 -8.55
N ALA A 128 11.69 -5.11 -9.45
CA ALA A 128 11.59 -3.78 -10.04
C ALA A 128 10.26 -3.57 -10.78
N LYS A 129 9.79 -4.58 -11.50
CA LYS A 129 8.48 -4.53 -12.18
C LYS A 129 7.32 -4.41 -11.21
N MET A 130 7.34 -5.15 -10.09
CA MET A 130 6.33 -5.02 -9.03
C MET A 130 6.29 -3.59 -8.48
N ALA A 131 7.43 -3.04 -8.11
CA ALA A 131 7.53 -1.69 -7.55
C ALA A 131 7.12 -0.61 -8.56
N ALA A 132 7.54 -0.72 -9.81
CA ALA A 132 7.13 0.17 -10.88
C ALA A 132 5.62 0.11 -11.14
N GLY A 133 5.02 -1.08 -11.07
CA GLY A 133 3.58 -1.27 -11.22
C GLY A 133 2.79 -0.53 -10.14
N VAL A 134 3.17 -0.65 -8.89
CA VAL A 134 2.55 0.09 -7.78
C VAL A 134 2.73 1.60 -7.94
N LYS A 135 3.93 2.04 -8.32
CA LYS A 135 4.21 3.46 -8.59
C LYS A 135 3.29 4.02 -9.66
N ASN A 136 3.14 3.33 -10.78
CA ASN A 136 2.34 3.78 -11.91
C ASN A 136 0.84 3.82 -11.56
N GLN A 137 0.32 2.82 -10.86
CA GLN A 137 -1.04 2.81 -10.37
C GLN A 137 -1.32 3.96 -9.39
N THR A 138 -0.41 4.22 -8.47
CA THR A 138 -0.52 5.32 -7.50
C THR A 138 -0.54 6.68 -8.19
N ALA A 139 0.36 6.89 -9.16
CA ALA A 139 0.41 8.13 -9.96
C ALA A 139 -0.89 8.35 -10.74
N LYS A 140 -1.43 7.30 -11.34
CA LYS A 140 -2.71 7.35 -12.05
C LYS A 140 -3.87 7.67 -11.11
N TRP A 141 -3.91 7.04 -9.94
CA TRP A 141 -4.93 7.29 -8.92
C TRP A 141 -4.88 8.75 -8.44
N TYR A 142 -3.70 9.26 -8.11
CA TYR A 142 -3.51 10.66 -7.73
C TYR A 142 -4.01 11.63 -8.80
N LYS A 143 -3.65 11.41 -10.06
CA LYS A 143 -4.13 12.21 -11.19
C LYS A 143 -5.66 12.16 -11.33
N THR A 144 -6.23 10.97 -11.28
CA THR A 144 -7.69 10.77 -11.37
C THR A 144 -8.43 11.46 -10.23
N ASP A 145 -7.92 11.40 -9.01
CA ASP A 145 -8.50 12.07 -7.86
C ASP A 145 -8.50 13.61 -8.04
N LYS A 146 -7.41 14.17 -8.56
CA LYS A 146 -7.35 15.62 -8.86
C LYS A 146 -8.37 16.05 -9.91
N GLU A 147 -8.55 15.26 -10.96
CA GLU A 147 -9.55 15.50 -12.01
C GLU A 147 -10.99 15.40 -11.46
N ARG A 148 -11.25 14.39 -10.61
CA ARG A 148 -12.57 14.22 -9.95
C ARG A 148 -12.87 15.37 -9.00
N ALA A 149 -11.91 15.81 -8.21
CA ALA A 149 -12.05 16.93 -7.29
C ALA A 149 -12.38 18.23 -8.05
N ALA A 150 -11.70 18.49 -9.17
CA ALA A 150 -11.98 19.65 -10.00
C ALA A 150 -13.43 19.64 -10.54
N LYS A 151 -13.95 18.49 -10.95
CA LYS A 151 -15.36 18.33 -11.39
C LYS A 151 -16.34 18.56 -10.24
N LEU A 152 -16.07 18.05 -9.05
CA LEU A 152 -16.90 18.27 -7.86
C LEU A 152 -16.97 19.76 -7.49
N ASP A 153 -15.85 20.46 -7.54
CA ASP A 153 -15.77 21.88 -7.23
C ASP A 153 -16.51 22.74 -8.29
N ALA A 154 -16.43 22.36 -9.56
CA ALA A 154 -17.17 23.01 -10.63
C ALA A 154 -18.69 22.84 -10.47
N GLN A 155 -19.15 21.65 -10.08
CA GLN A 155 -20.59 21.40 -9.82
C GLN A 155 -21.12 22.23 -8.66
N LYS A 156 -20.36 22.40 -7.60
CA LYS A 156 -20.75 23.23 -6.44
C LYS A 156 -20.89 24.72 -6.78
N ARG A 157 -20.14 25.24 -7.76
CA ARG A 157 -20.24 26.64 -8.21
C ARG A 157 -21.47 26.94 -9.04
N HIS A 158 -22.10 25.92 -9.62
CA HIS A 158 -23.29 26.04 -10.45
C HIS A 158 -24.59 25.76 -9.70
N GLN A 159 -24.53 25.46 -8.41
CA GLN A 159 -25.68 25.32 -7.50
C GLN A 159 -25.85 26.59 -6.66
#